data_921084023bafca0f3cda2151e553df55
#
_entry.id   921084023bafca0f3cda2151e553df55
#
_cell.length_a   1.000
_cell.length_b   1.000
_cell.length_c   1.000
_cell.angle_alpha   90.00
_cell.angle_beta   90.00
_cell.angle_gamma   90.00
#
_symmetry.space_group_name_H-M   'P 1'
#
loop_
_entity.id
_entity.type
_entity.pdbx_description
1 polymer ?
#
loop_
_entity_poly.entity_id
_entity_poly.type
_entity_poly.pdbx_seq_one_letter_code
_entity_poly.pdbx_strand_id
1 'polypeptide(L)'
;MKMNKFFLMLFAAGGILFSAGAQEEKSVSAKNMIFIKGGTFQMGSPESENWREKDETLHTVTLDGFYISRYEVTQEEYERVMGKNPSAFKGQGKNLPVENVSWYDAVEFCNALSRAEGLSPAYRIDGENVEWNKSVDGYRLPTESEWEYAARAGTKTPFSSAKVPGDSDANFYAHYPYNIEQNYFNDSVLETRPGYYRQKTVEVGSFKPNGNGLYGIHGNVSEWCWDFYGKYPSGTVKNPSGAENGSARIARGGGWNDFGKHLRCAYRSSQIPDEPSSSRGFRVARNAGKGK
;
A
#
# COMPACT_ATOMS: atom_id res chain seq x y z
N MET A 1 -24.33 75.16 -33.20
CA MET A 1 -24.56 74.40 -31.97
C MET A 1 -24.68 72.90 -32.32
N LYS A 2 -23.59 72.15 -32.20
CA LYS A 2 -23.53 70.75 -32.65
C LYS A 2 -23.55 69.83 -31.39
N MET A 3 -24.58 69.02 -31.34
CA MET A 3 -24.76 68.01 -30.25
C MET A 3 -24.02 66.75 -30.63
N ASN A 4 -23.03 66.36 -29.78
CA ASN A 4 -22.32 65.06 -29.90
C ASN A 4 -23.15 63.97 -29.19
N LYS A 5 -23.50 62.92 -29.93
CA LYS A 5 -24.09 61.71 -29.37
C LYS A 5 -22.95 60.75 -29.00
N PHE A 6 -22.83 60.44 -27.68
CA PHE A 6 -21.98 59.39 -27.20
C PHE A 6 -22.69 58.02 -27.38
N PHE A 7 -22.05 57.12 -28.07
CA PHE A 7 -22.48 55.72 -28.21
C PHE A 7 -21.77 54.90 -27.14
N LEU A 8 -22.56 54.36 -26.22
CA LEU A 8 -22.06 53.46 -25.17
C LEU A 8 -22.12 52.02 -25.67
N MET A 9 -20.95 51.39 -25.97
CA MET A 9 -20.85 49.97 -26.29
C MET A 9 -20.77 49.18 -24.99
N LEU A 10 -21.80 48.36 -24.70
CA LEU A 10 -21.76 47.31 -23.69
C LEU A 10 -21.03 46.11 -24.25
N PHE A 11 -19.85 45.79 -23.70
CA PHE A 11 -19.20 44.48 -23.87
C PHE A 11 -19.81 43.47 -22.89
N ALA A 12 -20.58 42.52 -23.40
CA ALA A 12 -21.00 41.34 -22.66
C ALA A 12 -19.84 40.34 -22.64
N ALA A 13 -19.15 40.24 -21.49
CA ALA A 13 -18.18 39.19 -21.25
C ALA A 13 -18.93 37.89 -20.98
N GLY A 14 -19.05 37.04 -21.99
CA GLY A 14 -19.52 35.66 -21.85
C GLY A 14 -18.45 34.81 -21.17
N GLY A 15 -18.58 34.60 -19.85
CA GLY A 15 -17.77 33.67 -19.12
C GLY A 15 -18.12 32.23 -19.52
N ILE A 16 -17.25 31.55 -20.28
CA ILE A 16 -17.35 30.11 -20.50
C ILE A 16 -16.88 29.44 -19.21
N LEU A 17 -17.84 28.93 -18.43
CA LEU A 17 -17.58 28.02 -17.33
C LEU A 17 -17.13 26.67 -17.92
N PHE A 18 -15.82 26.44 -17.96
CA PHE A 18 -15.30 25.09 -18.13
C PHE A 18 -15.56 24.35 -16.82
N SER A 19 -16.57 23.51 -16.78
CA SER A 19 -16.71 22.45 -15.82
C SER A 19 -15.63 21.39 -16.14
N ALA A 20 -14.43 21.58 -15.62
CA ALA A 20 -13.45 20.52 -15.53
C ALA A 20 -14.03 19.49 -14.56
N GLY A 21 -14.52 18.38 -15.09
CA GLY A 21 -14.82 17.19 -14.28
C GLY A 21 -13.56 16.85 -13.49
N ALA A 22 -13.58 17.06 -12.17
CA ALA A 22 -12.48 16.72 -11.30
C ALA A 22 -12.30 15.19 -11.39
N GLN A 23 -11.31 14.75 -12.16
CA GLN A 23 -10.86 13.39 -12.16
C GLN A 23 -10.39 13.10 -10.74
N GLU A 24 -10.95 12.08 -10.09
CA GLU A 24 -10.63 11.73 -8.70
C GLU A 24 -9.11 11.49 -8.59
N GLU A 25 -8.43 12.39 -7.89
CA GLU A 25 -6.98 12.36 -7.76
C GLU A 25 -6.63 11.17 -6.86
N LYS A 26 -6.00 10.14 -7.43
CA LYS A 26 -5.58 8.91 -6.73
C LYS A 26 -4.28 9.13 -5.93
N SER A 27 -4.08 10.31 -5.38
CA SER A 27 -2.95 10.64 -4.53
C SER A 27 -3.21 10.29 -3.06
N VAL A 28 -2.16 10.13 -2.26
CA VAL A 28 -2.24 10.06 -0.80
C VAL A 28 -2.55 11.47 -0.26
N SER A 29 -3.74 11.93 -0.51
CA SER A 29 -4.27 13.13 0.13
C SER A 29 -5.10 12.71 1.34
N ALA A 30 -5.39 13.65 2.23
CA ALA A 30 -6.31 13.43 3.35
C ALA A 30 -7.66 12.80 2.90
N LYS A 31 -8.07 13.03 1.65
CA LYS A 31 -9.28 12.46 1.03
C LYS A 31 -9.19 10.96 0.76
N ASN A 32 -7.98 10.44 0.55
CA ASN A 32 -7.72 9.03 0.24
C ASN A 32 -7.23 8.23 1.46
N MET A 33 -7.21 8.83 2.65
CA MET A 33 -6.97 8.12 3.90
C MET A 33 -8.27 7.53 4.43
N ILE A 34 -8.28 6.21 4.63
CA ILE A 34 -9.42 5.48 5.18
C ILE A 34 -9.19 5.30 6.69
N PHE A 35 -10.19 5.68 7.48
CA PHE A 35 -10.18 5.36 8.91
C PHE A 35 -10.54 3.90 9.13
N ILE A 36 -9.63 3.16 9.74
CA ILE A 36 -9.84 1.78 10.18
C ILE A 36 -10.13 1.83 11.67
N LYS A 37 -11.37 1.45 12.02
CA LYS A 37 -11.76 1.35 13.43
C LYS A 37 -10.94 0.28 14.12
N GLY A 38 -10.35 0.60 15.26
CA GLY A 38 -9.62 -0.36 16.08
C GLY A 38 -10.47 -1.56 16.50
N GLY A 39 -9.80 -2.65 16.81
CA GLY A 39 -10.46 -3.89 17.22
C GLY A 39 -9.47 -5.00 17.48
N THR A 40 -10.00 -6.20 17.75
CA THR A 40 -9.21 -7.41 18.03
C THR A 40 -9.39 -8.41 16.90
N PHE A 41 -8.30 -9.01 16.43
CA PHE A 41 -8.31 -10.03 15.39
C PHE A 41 -7.27 -11.12 15.62
N GLN A 42 -7.36 -12.18 14.86
CA GLN A 42 -6.35 -13.23 14.78
C GLN A 42 -5.38 -12.89 13.65
N MET A 43 -4.14 -12.57 13.99
CA MET A 43 -3.04 -12.32 13.07
C MET A 43 -2.28 -13.60 12.79
N GLY A 44 -1.82 -13.78 11.55
CA GLY A 44 -1.18 -15.00 11.11
C GLY A 44 -2.17 -15.98 10.45
N SER A 45 -1.79 -17.25 10.33
CA SER A 45 -2.59 -18.28 9.66
C SER A 45 -2.76 -19.54 10.50
N PRO A 46 -3.93 -20.22 10.42
CA PRO A 46 -4.13 -21.52 11.08
C PRO A 46 -3.26 -22.59 10.41
N GLU A 47 -2.93 -23.65 11.15
CA GLU A 47 -2.10 -24.77 10.65
C GLU A 47 -2.70 -25.47 9.41
N SER A 48 -4.01 -25.36 9.25
CA SER A 48 -4.74 -25.93 8.11
C SER A 48 -4.70 -25.05 6.85
N GLU A 49 -4.14 -23.83 6.90
CA GLU A 49 -4.08 -22.96 5.74
C GLU A 49 -3.04 -23.49 4.74
N ASN A 50 -3.45 -23.65 3.47
CA ASN A 50 -2.53 -24.06 2.41
C ASN A 50 -1.39 -23.02 2.24
N TRP A 51 -0.17 -23.50 2.01
CA TRP A 51 1.02 -22.66 1.81
C TRP A 51 1.41 -21.82 3.02
N ARG A 52 0.90 -22.17 4.21
CA ARG A 52 1.30 -21.51 5.45
C ARG A 52 2.81 -21.68 5.69
N GLU A 53 3.46 -20.58 6.05
CA GLU A 53 4.86 -20.59 6.47
C GLU A 53 4.97 -20.71 8.00
N LYS A 54 6.12 -21.18 8.50
CA LYS A 54 6.32 -21.45 9.94
C LYS A 54 6.28 -20.20 10.81
N ASP A 55 6.55 -19.03 10.25
CA ASP A 55 6.60 -17.74 10.92
C ASP A 55 5.25 -17.02 11.00
N GLU A 56 4.20 -17.59 10.42
CA GLU A 56 2.83 -17.07 10.45
C GLU A 56 2.04 -17.56 11.66
N THR A 57 2.68 -17.64 12.84
CA THR A 57 2.03 -18.15 14.07
C THR A 57 0.77 -17.35 14.40
N LEU A 58 -0.37 -18.07 14.46
CA LEU A 58 -1.66 -17.47 14.78
C LEU A 58 -1.68 -16.97 16.21
N HIS A 59 -2.00 -15.69 16.40
CA HIS A 59 -2.06 -15.06 17.73
C HIS A 59 -3.07 -13.90 17.74
N THR A 60 -3.45 -13.46 18.93
CA THR A 60 -4.46 -12.40 19.09
C THR A 60 -3.79 -11.02 19.14
N VAL A 61 -4.24 -10.11 18.27
CA VAL A 61 -3.77 -8.71 18.23
C VAL A 61 -4.96 -7.77 18.45
N THR A 62 -4.77 -6.77 19.32
CA THR A 62 -5.70 -5.65 19.49
C THR A 62 -5.04 -4.38 18.98
N LEU A 63 -5.74 -3.64 18.11
CA LEU A 63 -5.27 -2.38 17.55
C LEU A 63 -6.19 -1.23 17.97
N ASP A 64 -5.60 -0.09 18.26
CA ASP A 64 -6.33 1.18 18.29
C ASP A 64 -6.69 1.61 16.85
N GLY A 65 -7.60 2.58 16.68
CA GLY A 65 -7.97 3.07 15.34
C GLY A 65 -6.81 3.82 14.69
N PHE A 66 -6.71 3.73 13.38
CA PHE A 66 -5.68 4.39 12.58
C PHE A 66 -6.22 4.74 11.19
N TYR A 67 -5.49 5.60 10.47
CA TYR A 67 -5.74 5.88 9.06
C TYR A 67 -4.73 5.11 8.20
N ILE A 68 -5.17 4.62 7.04
CA ILE A 68 -4.32 4.00 6.04
C ILE A 68 -4.72 4.50 4.65
N SER A 69 -3.75 4.68 3.74
CA SER A 69 -4.07 5.13 2.40
C SER A 69 -4.83 4.06 1.61
N ARG A 70 -5.82 4.51 0.85
CA ARG A 70 -6.66 3.68 -0.03
C ARG A 70 -5.84 2.94 -1.07
N TYR A 71 -4.82 3.59 -1.59
CA TYR A 71 -3.95 3.11 -2.66
C TYR A 71 -2.50 3.00 -2.17
N GLU A 72 -1.69 2.27 -2.90
CA GLU A 72 -0.24 2.37 -2.86
C GLU A 72 0.18 3.79 -3.24
N VAL A 73 1.31 4.31 -2.74
CA VAL A 73 1.86 5.60 -3.17
C VAL A 73 2.17 5.55 -4.66
N THR A 74 1.69 6.51 -5.43
CA THR A 74 1.91 6.55 -6.88
C THR A 74 3.26 7.18 -7.23
N GLN A 75 3.75 6.87 -8.44
CA GLN A 75 4.98 7.45 -8.99
C GLN A 75 4.88 8.99 -9.08
N GLU A 76 3.75 9.51 -9.55
CA GLU A 76 3.51 10.95 -9.66
C GLU A 76 3.57 11.63 -8.29
N GLU A 77 2.95 11.01 -7.29
CA GLU A 77 2.98 11.55 -5.94
C GLU A 77 4.37 11.50 -5.32
N TYR A 78 5.07 10.37 -5.48
CA TYR A 78 6.43 10.22 -4.99
C TYR A 78 7.35 11.28 -5.62
N GLU A 79 7.26 11.48 -6.94
CA GLU A 79 8.04 12.48 -7.65
C GLU A 79 7.71 13.91 -7.20
N ARG A 80 6.42 14.22 -6.99
CA ARG A 80 5.97 15.51 -6.48
C ARG A 80 6.56 15.83 -5.09
N VAL A 81 6.65 14.83 -4.21
CA VAL A 81 7.11 15.00 -2.82
C VAL A 81 8.63 14.94 -2.72
N MET A 82 9.28 14.03 -3.46
CA MET A 82 10.72 13.75 -3.34
C MET A 82 11.57 14.38 -4.44
N GLY A 83 10.96 14.95 -5.48
CA GLY A 83 11.67 15.56 -6.63
C GLY A 83 12.35 14.55 -7.56
N LYS A 84 12.13 13.25 -7.38
CA LYS A 84 12.72 12.16 -8.19
C LYS A 84 11.73 11.00 -8.33
N ASN A 85 11.80 10.26 -9.43
CA ASN A 85 11.08 9.00 -9.62
C ASN A 85 12.08 7.85 -9.86
N PRO A 86 12.29 6.94 -8.88
CA PRO A 86 13.25 5.84 -8.98
C PRO A 86 12.70 4.62 -9.73
N SER A 87 11.40 4.60 -10.07
CA SER A 87 10.67 3.43 -10.56
C SER A 87 11.24 2.88 -11.85
N ALA A 88 11.29 1.54 -11.96
CA ALA A 88 11.71 0.83 -13.16
C ALA A 88 10.67 0.99 -14.29
N PHE A 89 9.38 1.07 -13.94
CA PHE A 89 8.27 1.21 -14.90
C PHE A 89 7.82 2.67 -15.12
N LYS A 90 8.68 3.65 -14.88
CA LYS A 90 8.36 5.06 -15.12
C LYS A 90 7.97 5.33 -16.56
N GLY A 91 7.00 6.24 -16.74
CA GLY A 91 6.49 6.61 -18.06
C GLY A 91 5.55 5.60 -18.72
N GLN A 92 5.18 4.51 -18.04
CA GLN A 92 4.29 3.47 -18.58
C GLN A 92 2.82 3.60 -18.14
N GLY A 93 2.47 4.64 -17.38
CA GLY A 93 1.12 4.94 -16.89
C GLY A 93 1.13 6.15 -15.95
N LYS A 94 -0.04 6.74 -15.70
CA LYS A 94 -0.16 7.96 -14.85
C LYS A 94 -0.17 7.65 -13.36
N ASN A 95 -0.89 6.60 -12.97
CA ASN A 95 -1.14 6.25 -11.57
C ASN A 95 -0.49 4.90 -11.21
N LEU A 96 0.68 4.59 -11.77
CA LEU A 96 1.43 3.40 -11.38
C LEU A 96 1.92 3.56 -9.93
N PRO A 97 1.96 2.50 -9.13
CA PRO A 97 2.59 2.56 -7.83
C PRO A 97 4.08 2.90 -7.98
N VAL A 98 4.63 3.67 -7.06
CA VAL A 98 6.08 3.80 -6.98
C VAL A 98 6.67 2.46 -6.55
N GLU A 99 7.74 2.05 -7.20
CA GLU A 99 8.53 0.87 -6.87
C GLU A 99 10.02 1.19 -7.00
N ASN A 100 10.86 0.23 -6.71
CA ASN A 100 12.31 0.44 -6.70
C ASN A 100 12.73 1.48 -5.65
N VAL A 101 12.07 1.43 -4.51
CA VAL A 101 12.33 2.25 -3.31
C VAL A 101 12.79 1.34 -2.16
N SER A 102 13.79 1.79 -1.43
CA SER A 102 14.23 1.17 -0.19
C SER A 102 13.23 1.46 0.95
N TRP A 103 13.38 0.77 2.06
CA TRP A 103 12.61 1.08 3.27
C TRP A 103 12.93 2.50 3.78
N TYR A 104 14.18 2.92 3.69
CA TYR A 104 14.60 4.27 4.08
C TYR A 104 14.00 5.34 3.18
N ASP A 105 13.94 5.12 1.85
CA ASP A 105 13.25 6.03 0.93
C ASP A 105 11.77 6.19 1.29
N ALA A 106 11.10 5.10 1.68
CA ALA A 106 9.70 5.14 2.09
C ALA A 106 9.49 5.91 3.41
N VAL A 107 10.40 5.77 4.36
CA VAL A 107 10.40 6.53 5.64
C VAL A 107 10.68 8.02 5.40
N GLU A 108 11.64 8.35 4.54
CA GLU A 108 11.93 9.74 4.14
C GLU A 108 10.72 10.39 3.44
N PHE A 109 10.06 9.65 2.54
CA PHE A 109 8.83 10.09 1.89
C PHE A 109 7.75 10.43 2.91
N CYS A 110 7.50 9.57 3.90
CA CYS A 110 6.51 9.82 4.95
C CYS A 110 6.78 11.14 5.68
N ASN A 111 8.04 11.41 6.02
CA ASN A 111 8.44 12.66 6.67
C ASN A 111 8.30 13.87 5.74
N ALA A 112 8.68 13.74 4.47
CA ALA A 112 8.57 14.80 3.48
C ALA A 112 7.10 15.16 3.21
N LEU A 113 6.23 14.15 3.03
CA LEU A 113 4.79 14.35 2.86
C LEU A 113 4.17 15.01 4.10
N SER A 114 4.57 14.58 5.30
CA SER A 114 4.10 15.20 6.55
C SER A 114 4.41 16.69 6.57
N ARG A 115 5.66 17.08 6.26
CA ARG A 115 6.05 18.50 6.20
C ARG A 115 5.28 19.27 5.13
N ALA A 116 5.09 18.68 3.95
CA ALA A 116 4.35 19.29 2.85
C ALA A 116 2.88 19.59 3.21
N GLU A 117 2.27 18.77 4.09
CA GLU A 117 0.90 18.95 4.58
C GLU A 117 0.79 19.63 5.96
N GLY A 118 1.90 20.19 6.48
CA GLY A 118 1.90 20.90 7.76
C GLY A 118 1.73 20.02 8.99
N LEU A 119 2.05 18.72 8.87
CA LEU A 119 1.98 17.75 9.95
C LEU A 119 3.37 17.55 10.59
N SER A 120 3.39 17.04 11.83
CA SER A 120 4.62 16.70 12.53
C SER A 120 5.20 15.40 11.96
N PRO A 121 6.45 15.39 11.42
CA PRO A 121 7.10 14.18 10.93
C PRO A 121 7.14 13.06 11.96
N ALA A 122 6.82 11.84 11.53
CA ALA A 122 6.74 10.69 12.44
C ALA A 122 8.11 10.11 12.78
N TYR A 123 9.13 10.34 11.97
CA TYR A 123 10.43 9.71 12.13
C TYR A 123 11.55 10.70 12.37
N ARG A 124 12.43 10.38 13.34
CA ARG A 124 13.76 10.95 13.44
C ARG A 124 14.72 10.02 12.70
N ILE A 125 15.44 10.54 11.73
CA ILE A 125 16.35 9.78 10.88
C ILE A 125 17.77 10.26 11.17
N ASP A 126 18.66 9.34 11.53
CA ASP A 126 20.09 9.58 11.75
C ASP A 126 20.87 8.43 11.10
N GLY A 127 21.20 8.61 9.81
CA GLY A 127 21.71 7.54 8.96
C GLY A 127 20.76 6.36 8.87
N GLU A 128 21.22 5.17 9.22
CA GLU A 128 20.40 3.95 9.26
C GLU A 128 19.56 3.82 10.53
N ASN A 129 19.81 4.67 11.53
CA ASN A 129 19.02 4.66 12.76
C ASN A 129 17.75 5.52 12.56
N VAL A 130 16.60 4.87 12.61
CA VAL A 130 15.30 5.50 12.46
C VAL A 130 14.45 5.25 13.70
N GLU A 131 14.08 6.33 14.37
CA GLU A 131 13.22 6.31 15.54
C GLU A 131 11.81 6.80 15.18
N TRP A 132 10.79 6.09 15.60
CA TRP A 132 9.39 6.48 15.40
C TRP A 132 8.82 7.18 16.63
N ASN A 133 8.44 8.44 16.48
CA ASN A 133 7.64 9.17 17.47
C ASN A 133 6.16 8.82 17.30
N LYS A 134 5.66 7.89 18.13
CA LYS A 134 4.28 7.40 18.09
C LYS A 134 3.24 8.43 18.57
N SER A 135 3.66 9.60 19.08
CA SER A 135 2.75 10.62 19.62
C SER A 135 2.29 11.67 18.62
N VAL A 136 2.92 11.72 17.43
CA VAL A 136 2.63 12.73 16.40
C VAL A 136 1.62 12.22 15.37
N ASP A 137 1.14 13.13 14.54
CA ASP A 137 0.06 12.91 13.57
C ASP A 137 0.54 12.76 12.11
N GLY A 138 1.86 12.79 11.89
CA GLY A 138 2.47 12.67 10.57
C GLY A 138 2.22 11.32 9.89
N TYR A 139 2.51 11.29 8.60
CA TYR A 139 2.50 10.07 7.82
C TYR A 139 3.62 9.13 8.24
N ARG A 140 3.33 7.85 8.17
CA ARG A 140 4.24 6.75 8.52
C ARG A 140 3.94 5.51 7.68
N LEU A 141 4.80 4.52 7.72
CA LEU A 141 4.48 3.18 7.26
C LEU A 141 3.45 2.54 8.20
N PRO A 142 2.55 1.69 7.71
CA PRO A 142 1.74 0.85 8.58
C PRO A 142 2.65 -0.10 9.36
N THR A 143 2.25 -0.50 10.55
CA THR A 143 2.84 -1.69 11.17
C THR A 143 2.37 -2.94 10.43
N GLU A 144 3.10 -4.03 10.56
CA GLU A 144 2.71 -5.32 9.97
C GLU A 144 1.30 -5.74 10.41
N SER A 145 0.98 -5.53 11.68
CA SER A 145 -0.33 -5.86 12.24
C SER A 145 -1.45 -4.94 11.73
N GLU A 146 -1.18 -3.65 11.56
CA GLU A 146 -2.13 -2.72 10.94
C GLU A 146 -2.40 -3.08 9.48
N TRP A 147 -1.34 -3.42 8.74
CA TRP A 147 -1.46 -3.85 7.36
C TRP A 147 -2.34 -5.08 7.24
N GLU A 148 -2.05 -6.16 8.02
CA GLU A 148 -2.84 -7.40 7.96
C GLU A 148 -4.29 -7.21 8.41
N TYR A 149 -4.51 -6.42 9.46
CA TYR A 149 -5.86 -6.10 9.93
C TYR A 149 -6.69 -5.37 8.87
N ALA A 150 -6.09 -4.37 8.24
CA ALA A 150 -6.71 -3.61 7.16
C ALA A 150 -6.91 -4.46 5.90
N ALA A 151 -5.93 -5.31 5.56
CA ALA A 151 -5.99 -6.24 4.44
C ALA A 151 -7.12 -7.24 4.59
N ARG A 152 -7.26 -7.88 5.75
CA ARG A 152 -8.30 -8.87 6.01
C ARG A 152 -9.71 -8.30 5.94
N ALA A 153 -9.91 -7.05 6.30
CA ALA A 153 -11.24 -6.43 6.34
C ALA A 153 -12.30 -7.31 7.05
N GLY A 154 -11.91 -7.94 8.16
CA GLY A 154 -12.75 -8.82 8.98
C GLY A 154 -12.82 -10.29 8.52
N THR A 155 -12.19 -10.68 7.41
CA THR A 155 -12.12 -12.07 6.98
C THR A 155 -11.11 -12.89 7.79
N LYS A 156 -11.30 -14.21 7.80
CA LYS A 156 -10.38 -15.20 8.36
C LYS A 156 -9.76 -16.10 7.28
N THR A 157 -10.09 -15.83 6.02
CA THR A 157 -9.63 -16.56 4.85
C THR A 157 -8.21 -16.13 4.45
N PRO A 158 -7.49 -16.88 3.63
CA PRO A 158 -6.16 -16.50 3.15
C PRO A 158 -6.12 -15.12 2.47
N PHE A 159 -7.24 -14.72 1.84
CA PHE A 159 -7.39 -13.44 1.14
C PHE A 159 -8.51 -12.60 1.75
N SER A 160 -8.57 -11.32 1.40
CA SER A 160 -9.60 -10.36 1.84
C SER A 160 -11.02 -10.68 1.35
N SER A 161 -11.18 -11.78 0.64
CA SER A 161 -12.47 -12.34 0.21
C SER A 161 -12.43 -13.87 0.32
N ALA A 162 -13.60 -14.52 0.28
CA ALA A 162 -13.66 -15.99 0.21
C ALA A 162 -13.17 -16.55 -1.14
N LYS A 163 -13.07 -15.69 -2.18
CA LYS A 163 -12.57 -16.06 -3.50
C LYS A 163 -11.05 -15.96 -3.54
N VAL A 164 -10.40 -17.01 -4.05
CA VAL A 164 -8.99 -16.96 -4.42
C VAL A 164 -8.82 -16.00 -5.60
N PRO A 165 -7.92 -15.00 -5.54
CA PRO A 165 -7.74 -14.05 -6.63
C PRO A 165 -7.13 -14.72 -7.86
N GLY A 166 -7.70 -14.41 -9.03
CA GLY A 166 -7.14 -14.68 -10.34
C GLY A 166 -6.50 -13.43 -10.95
N ASP A 167 -6.05 -13.52 -12.20
CA ASP A 167 -5.45 -12.41 -12.95
C ASP A 167 -6.43 -11.25 -13.25
N SER A 168 -7.74 -11.50 -13.17
CA SER A 168 -8.78 -10.47 -13.22
C SER A 168 -9.03 -9.76 -11.88
N ASP A 169 -8.52 -10.29 -10.78
CA ASP A 169 -8.74 -9.79 -9.42
C ASP A 169 -7.48 -9.15 -8.82
N ALA A 170 -6.27 -9.53 -9.33
CA ALA A 170 -4.98 -9.08 -8.83
C ALA A 170 -3.90 -9.08 -9.92
N ASN A 171 -2.80 -8.36 -9.69
CA ASN A 171 -1.63 -8.36 -10.55
C ASN A 171 -0.49 -9.14 -9.90
N PHE A 172 -0.21 -10.33 -10.40
CA PHE A 172 0.81 -11.24 -9.87
C PHE A 172 1.31 -12.20 -10.97
N TYR A 173 2.24 -13.08 -10.65
CA TYR A 173 2.66 -14.13 -11.58
C TYR A 173 1.58 -15.20 -11.70
N ALA A 174 0.52 -14.89 -12.45
CA ALA A 174 -0.72 -15.65 -12.49
C ALA A 174 -0.59 -17.06 -13.11
N HIS A 175 0.54 -17.38 -13.70
CA HIS A 175 0.86 -18.78 -14.08
C HIS A 175 1.05 -19.70 -12.86
N TYR A 176 1.24 -19.15 -11.65
CA TYR A 176 1.32 -19.87 -10.39
C TYR A 176 0.24 -19.39 -9.42
N PRO A 177 -1.05 -19.71 -9.68
CA PRO A 177 -2.14 -19.32 -8.81
C PRO A 177 -2.08 -20.04 -7.46
N TYR A 178 -2.81 -19.54 -6.46
CA TYR A 178 -2.83 -20.12 -5.12
C TYR A 178 -3.26 -21.61 -5.08
N ASN A 179 -4.22 -22.01 -5.92
CA ASN A 179 -4.76 -23.39 -5.98
C ASN A 179 -3.94 -24.32 -6.86
N ILE A 180 -2.69 -23.99 -7.12
CA ILE A 180 -1.82 -24.85 -7.91
C ILE A 180 -1.38 -26.08 -7.10
N GLU A 181 -1.35 -27.24 -7.72
CA GLU A 181 -0.83 -28.46 -7.09
C GLU A 181 0.71 -28.39 -6.98
N GLN A 182 1.28 -28.99 -5.93
CA GLN A 182 2.73 -28.94 -5.68
C GLN A 182 3.59 -29.50 -6.83
N ASN A 183 3.04 -30.41 -7.63
CA ASN A 183 3.74 -31.02 -8.75
C ASN A 183 3.73 -30.19 -10.06
N TYR A 184 3.14 -29.02 -10.03
CA TYR A 184 2.94 -28.16 -11.20
C TYR A 184 4.21 -27.34 -11.59
N PHE A 185 5.29 -27.47 -10.84
CA PHE A 185 6.55 -26.73 -11.08
C PHE A 185 7.41 -27.33 -12.19
N ASN A 186 6.78 -27.83 -13.27
CA ASN A 186 7.51 -28.24 -14.46
C ASN A 186 7.51 -27.11 -15.49
N ASP A 187 8.65 -26.46 -15.67
CA ASP A 187 8.83 -25.28 -16.54
C ASP A 187 8.50 -25.53 -18.02
N SER A 188 8.48 -26.81 -18.45
CA SER A 188 8.16 -27.16 -19.84
C SER A 188 6.70 -26.88 -20.27
N VAL A 189 5.82 -26.45 -19.35
CA VAL A 189 4.39 -26.20 -19.60
C VAL A 189 3.98 -24.76 -19.31
N LEU A 190 4.92 -23.83 -19.16
CA LEU A 190 4.65 -22.43 -18.81
C LEU A 190 3.67 -21.73 -19.76
N GLU A 191 3.79 -21.99 -21.06
CA GLU A 191 2.95 -21.35 -22.10
C GLU A 191 1.48 -21.80 -22.07
N THR A 192 1.18 -22.92 -21.43
CA THR A 192 -0.18 -23.48 -21.35
C THR A 192 -0.84 -23.25 -19.99
N ARG A 193 -0.16 -22.58 -19.05
CA ARG A 193 -0.69 -22.32 -17.71
C ARG A 193 -1.78 -21.25 -17.72
N PRO A 194 -2.83 -21.43 -16.93
CA PRO A 194 -3.91 -20.45 -16.85
C PRO A 194 -3.41 -19.14 -16.23
N GLY A 195 -4.05 -18.05 -16.60
CA GLY A 195 -3.79 -16.72 -16.06
C GLY A 195 -2.88 -15.86 -16.92
N TYR A 196 -3.07 -14.56 -16.88
CA TYR A 196 -2.29 -13.58 -17.63
C TYR A 196 -1.23 -12.93 -16.76
N TYR A 197 0.04 -13.16 -17.09
CA TYR A 197 1.19 -12.53 -16.42
C TYR A 197 1.59 -11.24 -17.11
N ARG A 198 1.38 -10.10 -16.42
CA ARG A 198 1.57 -8.74 -16.99
C ARG A 198 3.02 -8.28 -17.05
N GLN A 199 3.92 -8.92 -16.30
CA GLN A 199 5.36 -8.63 -16.24
C GLN A 199 5.73 -7.19 -15.83
N LYS A 200 4.79 -6.45 -15.25
CA LYS A 200 4.95 -5.07 -14.79
C LYS A 200 3.85 -4.69 -13.82
N THR A 201 4.01 -3.56 -13.16
CA THR A 201 2.95 -2.95 -12.35
C THR A 201 1.78 -2.47 -13.22
N VAL A 202 0.61 -2.34 -12.62
CA VAL A 202 -0.59 -1.71 -13.19
C VAL A 202 -0.98 -0.50 -12.34
N GLU A 203 -1.82 0.38 -12.90
CA GLU A 203 -2.29 1.56 -12.16
C GLU A 203 -3.00 1.16 -10.87
N VAL A 204 -2.77 1.93 -9.81
CA VAL A 204 -3.47 1.74 -8.54
C VAL A 204 -4.99 1.85 -8.76
N GLY A 205 -5.76 1.04 -8.04
CA GLY A 205 -7.20 1.00 -8.22
C GLY A 205 -7.69 0.24 -9.46
N SER A 206 -6.83 -0.53 -10.16
CA SER A 206 -7.22 -1.33 -11.33
C SER A 206 -8.14 -2.50 -11.00
N PHE A 207 -8.13 -2.98 -9.76
CA PHE A 207 -8.94 -4.11 -9.30
C PHE A 207 -9.96 -3.64 -8.27
N LYS A 208 -10.86 -4.54 -7.85
CA LYS A 208 -11.85 -4.24 -6.82
C LYS A 208 -11.19 -4.05 -5.45
N PRO A 209 -11.66 -3.10 -4.64
CA PRO A 209 -11.17 -2.93 -3.28
C PRO A 209 -11.61 -4.08 -2.38
N ASN A 210 -10.92 -4.24 -1.25
CA ASN A 210 -11.38 -5.10 -0.17
C ASN A 210 -12.56 -4.48 0.61
N GLY A 211 -13.06 -5.18 1.64
CA GLY A 211 -14.19 -4.72 2.46
C GLY A 211 -13.96 -3.42 3.22
N ASN A 212 -12.72 -2.99 3.41
CA ASN A 212 -12.36 -1.69 3.99
C ASN A 212 -12.19 -0.58 2.92
N GLY A 213 -12.34 -0.89 1.65
CA GLY A 213 -12.14 0.06 0.54
C GLY A 213 -10.69 0.27 0.13
N LEU A 214 -9.78 -0.64 0.49
CA LEU A 214 -8.36 -0.61 0.11
C LEU A 214 -8.15 -1.37 -1.20
N TYR A 215 -7.38 -0.77 -2.10
CA TYR A 215 -6.97 -1.35 -3.39
C TYR A 215 -5.54 -1.89 -3.33
N GLY A 216 -5.20 -2.79 -4.23
CA GLY A 216 -3.83 -3.30 -4.39
C GLY A 216 -3.28 -4.14 -3.23
N ILE A 217 -4.16 -4.65 -2.36
CA ILE A 217 -3.75 -5.45 -1.17
C ILE A 217 -3.16 -6.81 -1.54
N HIS A 218 -3.51 -7.33 -2.70
CA HIS A 218 -3.05 -8.63 -3.19
C HIS A 218 -2.35 -8.43 -4.53
N GLY A 219 -1.02 -8.41 -4.53
CA GLY A 219 -0.21 -8.23 -5.73
C GLY A 219 0.10 -6.78 -6.08
N ASN A 220 0.48 -6.52 -7.30
CA ASN A 220 0.97 -5.27 -7.87
C ASN A 220 2.36 -4.90 -7.35
N VAL A 221 2.47 -4.33 -6.15
CA VAL A 221 3.72 -4.17 -5.42
C VAL A 221 3.59 -4.74 -4.02
N SER A 222 4.60 -5.45 -3.53
CA SER A 222 4.69 -5.74 -2.10
C SER A 222 4.96 -4.44 -1.34
N GLU A 223 4.46 -4.33 -0.11
CA GLU A 223 4.41 -3.06 0.59
C GLU A 223 5.26 -3.09 1.85
N TRP A 224 6.21 -2.15 1.94
CA TRP A 224 7.00 -1.96 3.14
C TRP A 224 6.13 -1.67 4.35
N CYS A 225 6.41 -2.39 5.45
CA CYS A 225 5.89 -2.11 6.79
C CYS A 225 6.99 -1.53 7.69
N TRP A 226 6.58 -0.92 8.80
CA TRP A 226 7.51 -0.39 9.80
C TRP A 226 8.38 -1.47 10.42
N ASP A 227 7.83 -2.65 10.66
CA ASP A 227 8.34 -3.68 11.54
C ASP A 227 9.65 -4.30 11.07
N PHE A 228 10.57 -4.54 11.99
CA PHE A 228 11.63 -5.52 11.77
C PHE A 228 11.03 -6.93 11.68
N TYR A 229 11.57 -7.74 10.76
CA TYR A 229 11.23 -9.14 10.68
C TYR A 229 11.71 -9.86 11.94
N GLY A 230 10.81 -10.60 12.58
CA GLY A 230 11.08 -11.37 13.77
C GLY A 230 9.95 -12.34 14.10
N LYS A 231 10.13 -13.12 15.14
CA LYS A 231 9.08 -14.02 15.63
C LYS A 231 7.92 -13.20 16.18
N TYR A 232 6.71 -13.65 15.92
CA TYR A 232 5.54 -13.09 16.58
C TYR A 232 5.60 -13.33 18.09
N PRO A 233 5.15 -12.37 18.90
CA PRO A 233 5.03 -12.56 20.32
C PRO A 233 3.99 -13.63 20.64
N SER A 234 4.16 -14.32 21.76
CA SER A 234 3.17 -15.27 22.25
C SER A 234 2.01 -14.54 22.95
N GLY A 235 0.79 -15.09 22.83
CA GLY A 235 -0.39 -14.58 23.54
C GLY A 235 -1.08 -13.40 22.86
N THR A 236 -1.76 -12.58 23.65
CA THR A 236 -2.47 -11.39 23.18
C THR A 236 -1.58 -10.17 23.31
N VAL A 237 -1.47 -9.40 22.22
CA VAL A 237 -0.66 -8.17 22.17
C VAL A 237 -1.50 -6.98 21.73
N LYS A 238 -1.11 -5.79 22.19
CA LYS A 238 -1.77 -4.53 21.80
C LYS A 238 -0.79 -3.64 21.03
N ASN A 239 -1.23 -3.17 19.86
CA ASN A 239 -0.48 -2.26 18.96
C ASN A 239 0.98 -2.70 18.77
N PRO A 240 1.25 -3.97 18.39
CA PRO A 240 2.62 -4.42 18.17
C PRO A 240 3.25 -3.64 17.01
N SER A 241 4.55 -3.43 17.08
CA SER A 241 5.34 -2.71 16.08
C SER A 241 6.62 -3.48 15.70
N GLY A 242 6.54 -4.81 15.73
CA GLY A 242 7.62 -5.71 15.33
C GLY A 242 8.63 -6.01 16.44
N ALA A 243 9.72 -6.67 16.06
CA ALA A 243 10.86 -6.89 16.92
C ALA A 243 11.58 -5.56 17.23
N GLU A 244 12.25 -5.47 18.38
CA GLU A 244 12.99 -4.24 18.76
C GLU A 244 14.15 -3.94 17.85
N ASN A 245 14.77 -4.98 17.28
CA ASN A 245 15.89 -4.87 16.35
C ASN A 245 15.84 -6.03 15.33
N GLY A 246 16.60 -5.88 14.24
CA GLY A 246 16.70 -6.88 13.20
C GLY A 246 17.51 -6.35 12.02
N SER A 247 17.91 -7.23 11.12
CA SER A 247 18.62 -6.89 9.88
C SER A 247 17.69 -6.78 8.66
N ALA A 248 16.42 -7.15 8.81
CA ALA A 248 15.45 -7.13 7.73
C ALA A 248 14.14 -6.48 8.18
N ARG A 249 13.44 -5.87 7.24
CA ARG A 249 12.11 -5.27 7.40
C ARG A 249 11.05 -6.15 6.75
N ILE A 250 9.81 -5.99 7.20
CA ILE A 250 8.66 -6.68 6.64
C ILE A 250 8.19 -5.99 5.36
N ALA A 251 7.87 -6.80 4.33
CA ALA A 251 7.02 -6.41 3.22
C ALA A 251 5.82 -7.37 3.12
N ARG A 252 4.66 -6.87 2.69
CA ARG A 252 3.39 -7.60 2.68
C ARG A 252 2.68 -7.50 1.33
N GLY A 253 1.74 -8.42 1.06
CA GLY A 253 0.83 -8.38 -0.09
C GLY A 253 1.32 -9.05 -1.37
N GLY A 254 2.63 -9.26 -1.52
CA GLY A 254 3.26 -9.76 -2.75
C GLY A 254 3.25 -8.72 -3.89
N GLY A 255 4.07 -8.92 -4.89
CA GLY A 255 4.19 -8.05 -6.05
C GLY A 255 3.76 -8.72 -7.36
N TRP A 256 3.88 -7.98 -8.47
CA TRP A 256 3.48 -8.42 -9.81
C TRP A 256 4.19 -9.71 -10.30
N ASN A 257 5.36 -10.01 -9.75
CA ASN A 257 6.17 -11.19 -10.08
C ASN A 257 6.11 -12.30 -9.02
N ASP A 258 5.29 -12.14 -7.98
CA ASP A 258 5.13 -13.15 -6.93
C ASP A 258 4.07 -14.20 -7.30
N PHE A 259 4.19 -15.39 -6.70
CA PHE A 259 3.22 -16.47 -6.84
C PHE A 259 1.95 -16.21 -6.00
N GLY A 260 0.82 -16.80 -6.38
CA GLY A 260 -0.45 -16.63 -5.69
C GLY A 260 -0.39 -16.92 -4.18
N LYS A 261 0.48 -17.82 -3.73
CA LYS A 261 0.68 -18.12 -2.30
C LYS A 261 1.26 -16.95 -1.50
N HIS A 262 2.01 -16.07 -2.14
CA HIS A 262 2.64 -14.91 -1.51
C HIS A 262 1.68 -13.71 -1.36
N LEU A 263 0.50 -13.78 -1.99
CA LEU A 263 -0.52 -12.74 -1.90
C LEU A 263 -1.42 -12.89 -0.67
N ARG A 264 -1.27 -13.96 0.14
CA ARG A 264 -2.11 -14.19 1.33
C ARG A 264 -1.96 -13.07 2.34
N CYS A 265 -3.05 -12.77 3.04
CA CYS A 265 -3.02 -11.78 4.12
C CYS A 265 -1.97 -12.09 5.19
N ALA A 266 -1.72 -13.37 5.47
CA ALA A 266 -0.77 -13.80 6.50
C ALA A 266 0.68 -13.91 6.02
N TYR A 267 0.93 -13.96 4.69
CA TYR A 267 2.29 -14.15 4.17
C TYR A 267 3.20 -12.99 4.55
N ARG A 268 4.39 -13.32 5.05
CA ARG A 268 5.40 -12.40 5.54
C ARG A 268 6.64 -12.45 4.66
N SER A 269 7.03 -11.33 4.09
CA SER A 269 8.28 -11.24 3.31
C SER A 269 9.34 -10.51 4.10
N SER A 270 10.49 -11.18 4.33
CA SER A 270 11.66 -10.61 5.00
C SER A 270 12.58 -9.97 3.97
N GLN A 271 12.86 -8.67 4.08
CA GLN A 271 13.56 -7.89 3.07
C GLN A 271 14.66 -7.01 3.67
N ILE A 272 15.81 -6.93 3.01
CA ILE A 272 16.90 -6.04 3.41
C ILE A 272 16.45 -4.59 3.19
N PRO A 273 16.56 -3.69 4.20
CA PRO A 273 15.93 -2.37 4.15
C PRO A 273 16.49 -1.41 3.10
N ASP A 274 17.73 -1.56 2.69
CA ASP A 274 18.39 -0.74 1.67
C ASP A 274 18.35 -1.35 0.26
N GLU A 275 17.75 -2.54 0.08
CA GLU A 275 17.60 -3.20 -1.22
C GLU A 275 16.25 -2.86 -1.87
N PRO A 276 16.22 -1.98 -2.90
CA PRO A 276 15.02 -1.70 -3.65
C PRO A 276 14.65 -2.85 -4.60
N SER A 277 13.37 -2.92 -5.02
CA SER A 277 12.90 -3.90 -6.00
C SER A 277 11.82 -3.30 -6.89
N SER A 278 11.81 -3.67 -8.17
CA SER A 278 10.76 -3.27 -9.12
C SER A 278 9.37 -3.86 -8.84
N SER A 279 9.27 -4.75 -7.85
CA SER A 279 8.00 -5.31 -7.37
C SER A 279 7.66 -4.89 -5.94
N ARG A 280 8.35 -3.86 -5.41
CA ARG A 280 8.15 -3.41 -4.04
C ARG A 280 8.03 -1.90 -3.95
N GLY A 281 6.92 -1.47 -3.34
CA GLY A 281 6.58 -0.10 -3.03
C GLY A 281 6.10 0.01 -1.58
N PHE A 282 5.12 0.87 -1.35
CA PHE A 282 4.54 1.05 -0.02
C PHE A 282 3.21 1.82 -0.08
N ARG A 283 2.46 1.73 1.00
CA ARG A 283 1.38 2.66 1.33
C ARG A 283 1.67 3.35 2.65
N VAL A 284 0.95 4.43 2.95
CA VAL A 284 1.15 5.16 4.19
C VAL A 284 0.00 4.98 5.15
N ALA A 285 0.30 5.18 6.44
CA ALA A 285 -0.66 5.21 7.54
C ALA A 285 -0.49 6.51 8.35
N ARG A 286 -1.44 6.79 9.24
CA ARG A 286 -1.38 7.85 10.25
C ARG A 286 -2.06 7.40 11.53
N ASN A 287 -1.60 7.94 12.63
CA ASN A 287 -2.30 7.74 13.90
C ASN A 287 -3.67 8.43 13.87
N ALA A 288 -4.69 7.80 14.43
CA ALA A 288 -5.92 8.52 14.78
C ALA A 288 -5.59 9.44 15.96
N GLY A 289 -5.94 10.73 15.86
CA GLY A 289 -5.80 11.65 16.97
C GLY A 289 -6.50 11.12 18.23
N LYS A 290 -6.03 11.52 19.41
CA LYS A 290 -6.67 11.16 20.69
C LYS A 290 -8.13 11.62 20.66
N GLY A 291 -9.07 10.68 20.71
CA GLY A 291 -10.51 10.95 20.77
C GLY A 291 -11.36 10.48 19.57
N LYS A 292 -10.81 9.68 18.65
CA LYS A 292 -11.57 8.98 17.59
C LYS A 292 -11.61 7.48 17.80
#